data_e59df1ef09320d487d5f59a3bbfd3239
#
_entry.id   e59df1ef09320d487d5f59a3bbfd3239
#
_cell.length_a   1.000
_cell.length_b   1.000
_cell.length_c   1.000
_cell.angle_alpha   90.00
_cell.angle_beta   90.00
_cell.angle_gamma   90.00
#
_symmetry.space_group_name_H-M   'P 1'
#
loop_
_entity.id
_entity.type
_entity.pdbx_description
1 polymer ?
#
loop_
_entity_poly.entity_id
_entity_poly.type
_entity_poly.pdbx_seq_one_letter_code
_entity_poly.pdbx_strand_id
1 'polypeptide(L)'
;MAPKIDYGIVIQNVVASINLFTTIDLVTAYQTLIDDDDLFVSYNPETFPGLILKIKKPKISSLVFSSGKLVLTGAKSTQMVHEGVQQMIKILRTVGTKITEEPEIIVQNIVASGHFNHRTINLELAALWLEHSMYEPEQFPGLIYRLAEPKTVLLLFQSGNLVCTGAKTEEQVRQAVENTYNTLDEINAFDF
;
A
#
# COMPACT_ATOMS: atom_id res chain seq x y z
N MET A 1 11.13 -2.20 -31.74
CA MET A 1 10.60 -2.20 -30.36
C MET A 1 9.18 -1.65 -30.42
N ALA A 2 8.18 -2.42 -30.02
CA ALA A 2 6.83 -1.88 -29.87
C ALA A 2 6.85 -0.74 -28.84
N PRO A 3 6.05 0.33 -29.03
CA PRO A 3 5.98 1.40 -28.06
C PRO A 3 5.54 0.83 -26.71
N LYS A 4 6.27 1.15 -25.67
CA LYS A 4 5.94 0.72 -24.31
C LYS A 4 4.62 1.39 -23.92
N ILE A 5 3.60 0.59 -23.65
CA ILE A 5 2.28 1.11 -23.27
C ILE A 5 2.42 1.80 -21.91
N ASP A 6 1.94 3.03 -21.83
CA ASP A 6 1.83 3.74 -20.55
C ASP A 6 0.47 3.43 -19.93
N TYR A 7 0.48 2.70 -18.84
CA TYR A 7 -0.73 2.33 -18.10
C TYR A 7 -1.15 3.40 -17.07
N GLY A 8 -0.50 4.55 -17.02
CA GLY A 8 -0.79 5.62 -16.04
C GLY A 8 -0.72 5.14 -14.60
N ILE A 9 0.22 4.28 -14.27
CA ILE A 9 0.35 3.68 -12.93
C ILE A 9 0.74 4.75 -11.92
N VAL A 10 -0.10 4.91 -10.89
CA VAL A 10 0.11 5.84 -9.78
C VAL A 10 0.04 5.06 -8.47
N ILE A 11 1.10 5.11 -7.67
CA ILE A 11 1.11 4.52 -6.33
C ILE A 11 0.20 5.33 -5.42
N GLN A 12 -0.79 4.68 -4.82
CA GLN A 12 -1.77 5.28 -3.93
C GLN A 12 -1.39 5.13 -2.46
N ASN A 13 -0.79 3.99 -2.10
CA ASN A 13 -0.37 3.70 -0.74
C ASN A 13 0.75 2.65 -0.72
N VAL A 14 1.70 2.84 0.19
CA VAL A 14 2.72 1.85 0.56
C VAL A 14 2.57 1.55 2.04
N VAL A 15 2.48 0.27 2.38
CA VAL A 15 2.50 -0.23 3.75
C VAL A 15 3.84 -0.89 4.00
N ALA A 16 4.52 -0.49 5.07
CA ALA A 16 5.80 -1.06 5.47
C ALA A 16 5.79 -1.45 6.95
N SER A 17 6.43 -2.55 7.28
CA SER A 17 6.81 -2.88 8.65
C SER A 17 8.23 -2.43 8.92
N ILE A 18 8.45 -1.89 10.11
CA ILE A 18 9.73 -1.37 10.56
C ILE A 18 10.11 -2.05 11.87
N ASN A 19 11.37 -2.41 12.04
CA ASN A 19 11.92 -2.85 13.31
C ASN A 19 13.04 -1.87 13.72
N LEU A 20 12.88 -1.24 14.88
CA LEU A 20 13.84 -0.28 15.44
C LEU A 20 14.85 -0.94 16.40
N PHE A 21 14.74 -2.24 16.65
CA PHE A 21 15.60 -3.03 17.55
C PHE A 21 15.73 -2.43 18.96
N THR A 22 14.65 -1.85 19.47
CA THR A 22 14.60 -1.20 20.79
C THR A 22 13.24 -1.42 21.42
N THR A 23 13.09 -1.04 22.69
CA THR A 23 11.78 -0.98 23.35
C THR A 23 11.32 0.47 23.48
N ILE A 24 10.00 0.69 23.39
CA ILE A 24 9.38 2.01 23.45
C ILE A 24 8.39 2.03 24.62
N ASP A 25 8.52 3.01 25.49
CA ASP A 25 7.51 3.31 26.51
C ASP A 25 6.36 4.09 25.88
N LEU A 26 5.27 3.38 25.55
CA LEU A 26 4.12 3.97 24.87
C LEU A 26 3.34 4.94 25.76
N VAL A 27 3.37 4.76 27.07
CA VAL A 27 2.69 5.67 28.02
C VAL A 27 3.41 7.01 28.03
N THR A 28 4.73 7.00 28.23
CA THR A 28 5.55 8.21 28.19
C THR A 28 5.48 8.88 26.80
N ALA A 29 5.51 8.11 25.73
CA ALA A 29 5.38 8.63 24.37
C ALA A 29 4.03 9.34 24.18
N TYR A 30 2.92 8.73 24.58
CA TYR A 30 1.60 9.33 24.51
C TYR A 30 1.50 10.64 25.31
N GLN A 31 1.93 10.63 26.58
CA GLN A 31 1.87 11.80 27.46
C GLN A 31 2.71 12.98 26.94
N THR A 32 3.84 12.68 26.32
CA THR A 32 4.76 13.72 25.81
C THR A 32 4.27 14.31 24.47
N LEU A 33 3.65 13.50 23.62
CA LEU A 33 3.33 13.89 22.25
C LEU A 33 1.88 14.34 22.05
N ILE A 34 0.98 14.15 23.04
CA ILE A 34 -0.46 14.40 22.85
C ILE A 34 -0.80 15.85 22.55
N ASP A 35 0.00 16.78 23.08
CA ASP A 35 -0.20 18.23 22.92
C ASP A 35 0.59 18.83 21.74
N ASP A 36 1.23 17.99 20.90
CA ASP A 36 1.94 18.46 19.70
C ASP A 36 0.96 18.70 18.55
N ASP A 37 0.83 19.97 18.16
CA ASP A 37 -0.11 20.40 17.12
C ASP A 37 0.18 19.81 15.71
N ASP A 38 1.41 19.37 15.44
CA ASP A 38 1.79 18.76 14.17
C ASP A 38 1.53 17.26 14.10
N LEU A 39 1.15 16.66 15.22
CA LEU A 39 0.90 15.23 15.37
C LEU A 39 -0.57 14.96 15.68
N PHE A 40 -1.00 13.75 15.40
CA PHE A 40 -2.17 13.13 16.00
C PHE A 40 -1.69 11.89 16.74
N VAL A 41 -1.96 11.83 18.04
CA VAL A 41 -1.52 10.73 18.90
C VAL A 41 -2.72 10.14 19.62
N SER A 42 -2.85 8.82 19.61
CA SER A 42 -3.90 8.10 20.32
C SER A 42 -3.36 6.80 20.89
N TYR A 43 -3.61 6.55 22.15
CA TYR A 43 -3.21 5.33 22.84
C TYR A 43 -4.26 4.89 23.85
N ASN A 44 -4.83 3.71 23.63
CA ASN A 44 -5.74 3.06 24.58
C ASN A 44 -5.42 1.56 24.61
N PRO A 45 -4.57 1.12 25.58
CA PRO A 45 -4.12 -0.26 25.66
C PRO A 45 -5.24 -1.28 25.94
N GLU A 46 -6.39 -0.85 26.45
CA GLU A 46 -7.53 -1.74 26.69
C GLU A 46 -8.21 -2.17 25.38
N THR A 47 -8.14 -1.33 24.35
CA THR A 47 -8.76 -1.60 23.04
C THR A 47 -7.76 -2.05 21.99
N PHE A 48 -6.55 -1.50 22.01
CA PHE A 48 -5.50 -1.80 21.06
C PHE A 48 -4.11 -1.58 21.66
N PRO A 49 -3.18 -2.56 21.55
CA PRO A 49 -1.88 -2.52 22.24
C PRO A 49 -0.87 -1.56 21.64
N GLY A 50 -1.14 -0.97 20.48
CA GLY A 50 -0.25 -0.04 19.79
C GLY A 50 -0.66 1.42 19.97
N LEU A 51 0.32 2.32 19.95
CA LEU A 51 0.11 3.75 19.87
C LEU A 51 -0.08 4.17 18.42
N ILE A 52 -1.13 4.90 18.12
CA ILE A 52 -1.39 5.49 16.80
C ILE A 52 -0.69 6.85 16.75
N LEU A 53 0.25 7.01 15.83
CA LEU A 53 0.98 8.24 15.60
C LEU A 53 0.84 8.67 14.14
N LYS A 54 0.24 9.85 13.90
CA LYS A 54 0.09 10.40 12.55
C LYS A 54 0.83 11.71 12.45
N ILE A 55 1.63 11.85 11.40
CA ILE A 55 2.31 13.08 11.01
C ILE A 55 1.45 13.80 9.99
N LYS A 56 1.30 15.12 10.11
CA LYS A 56 0.50 15.92 9.18
C LYS A 56 1.23 16.18 7.85
N LYS A 57 2.57 16.38 7.91
CA LYS A 57 3.41 16.67 6.73
C LYS A 57 4.77 15.97 6.83
N PRO A 58 5.08 14.96 5.97
CA PRO A 58 4.17 14.32 5.00
C PRO A 58 3.05 13.57 5.72
N LYS A 59 1.92 13.36 5.03
CA LYS A 59 0.75 12.70 5.62
C LYS A 59 1.00 11.19 5.75
N ILE A 60 1.53 10.77 6.90
CA ILE A 60 1.91 9.40 7.22
C ILE A 60 1.29 9.00 8.56
N SER A 61 0.81 7.77 8.62
CA SER A 61 0.31 7.14 9.85
C SER A 61 1.23 5.98 10.23
N SER A 62 1.47 5.82 11.52
CA SER A 62 2.17 4.65 12.05
C SER A 62 1.45 4.07 13.27
N LEU A 63 1.43 2.74 13.34
CA LEU A 63 1.15 1.99 14.55
C LEU A 63 2.48 1.70 15.20
N VAL A 64 2.67 2.14 16.43
CA VAL A 64 3.92 1.99 17.20
C VAL A 64 3.68 1.00 18.33
N PHE A 65 4.50 -0.04 18.41
CA PHE A 65 4.41 -1.07 19.44
C PHE A 65 5.56 -0.97 20.43
N SER A 66 5.32 -1.35 21.68
CA SER A 66 6.32 -1.34 22.75
C SER A 66 7.57 -2.17 22.44
N SER A 67 7.46 -3.15 21.55
CA SER A 67 8.58 -3.98 21.06
C SER A 67 9.52 -3.26 20.09
N GLY A 68 9.30 -1.98 19.77
CA GLY A 68 10.06 -1.24 18.77
C GLY A 68 9.68 -1.54 17.32
N LYS A 69 8.64 -2.33 17.11
CA LYS A 69 8.08 -2.56 15.78
C LYS A 69 7.07 -1.48 15.44
N LEU A 70 7.06 -1.06 14.16
CA LEU A 70 6.10 -0.11 13.63
C LEU A 70 5.47 -0.68 12.36
N VAL A 71 4.22 -0.24 12.09
CA VAL A 71 3.57 -0.40 10.79
C VAL A 71 3.27 0.99 10.25
N LEU A 72 3.89 1.34 9.14
CA LEU A 72 3.75 2.64 8.49
C LEU A 72 2.84 2.53 7.26
N THR A 73 1.96 3.49 7.07
CA THR A 73 1.04 3.60 5.93
C THR A 73 0.83 5.06 5.53
N GLY A 74 0.31 5.28 4.33
CA GLY A 74 0.04 6.62 3.77
C GLY A 74 1.14 7.15 2.85
N ALA A 75 2.29 6.50 2.79
CA ALA A 75 3.34 6.86 1.83
C ALA A 75 2.90 6.54 0.40
N LYS A 76 3.31 7.39 -0.55
CA LYS A 76 3.03 7.23 -1.99
C LYS A 76 4.25 6.83 -2.82
N SER A 77 5.35 6.51 -2.15
CA SER A 77 6.57 5.96 -2.76
C SER A 77 7.41 5.28 -1.70
N THR A 78 8.33 4.42 -2.13
CA THR A 78 9.32 3.78 -1.24
C THR A 78 10.23 4.83 -0.59
N GLN A 79 10.60 5.90 -1.32
CA GLN A 79 11.36 7.00 -0.77
C GLN A 79 10.60 7.69 0.37
N MET A 80 9.30 7.96 0.20
CA MET A 80 8.48 8.58 1.24
C MET A 80 8.34 7.68 2.48
N VAL A 81 8.42 6.34 2.33
CA VAL A 81 8.51 5.42 3.48
C VAL A 81 9.77 5.70 4.28
N HIS A 82 10.94 5.77 3.62
CA HIS A 82 12.22 6.05 4.30
C HIS A 82 12.21 7.41 5.00
N GLU A 83 11.71 8.45 4.34
CA GLU A 83 11.57 9.79 4.93
C GLU A 83 10.67 9.77 6.16
N GLY A 84 9.53 9.05 6.07
CA GLY A 84 8.59 8.89 7.18
C GLY A 84 9.20 8.14 8.36
N VAL A 85 9.98 7.09 8.12
CA VAL A 85 10.70 6.35 9.17
C VAL A 85 11.70 7.25 9.87
N GLN A 86 12.46 8.05 9.13
CA GLN A 86 13.42 8.99 9.72
C GLN A 86 12.73 10.04 10.60
N GLN A 87 11.55 10.52 10.20
CA GLN A 87 10.77 11.44 11.03
C GLN A 87 10.22 10.75 12.28
N MET A 88 9.69 9.51 12.17
CA MET A 88 9.24 8.73 13.33
C MET A 88 10.39 8.51 14.33
N ILE A 89 11.59 8.20 13.86
CA ILE A 89 12.79 8.05 14.71
C ILE A 89 13.10 9.36 15.44
N LYS A 90 13.04 10.50 14.75
CA LYS A 90 13.27 11.81 15.38
C LYS A 90 12.25 12.06 16.51
N ILE A 91 10.97 11.83 16.23
CA ILE A 91 9.89 12.00 17.21
C ILE A 91 10.09 11.06 18.40
N LEU A 92 10.36 9.77 18.17
CA LEU A 92 10.55 8.80 19.24
C LEU A 92 11.79 9.09 20.09
N ARG A 93 12.82 9.72 19.54
CA ARG A 93 13.98 10.18 20.31
C ARG A 93 13.63 11.34 21.26
N THR A 94 12.68 12.22 20.91
CA THR A 94 12.24 13.31 21.83
C THR A 94 11.56 12.79 23.07
N VAL A 95 10.97 11.60 23.02
CA VAL A 95 10.34 10.93 24.17
C VAL A 95 11.30 9.99 24.94
N GLY A 96 12.61 10.09 24.67
CA GLY A 96 13.65 9.35 25.37
C GLY A 96 13.93 7.95 24.84
N THR A 97 13.32 7.54 23.71
CA THR A 97 13.61 6.23 23.09
C THR A 97 15.04 6.23 22.54
N LYS A 98 15.85 5.28 22.97
CA LYS A 98 17.22 5.10 22.47
C LYS A 98 17.20 4.22 21.23
N ILE A 99 17.42 4.82 20.05
CA ILE A 99 17.50 4.13 18.76
C ILE A 99 18.93 4.29 18.26
N THR A 100 19.71 3.22 18.34
CA THR A 100 21.16 3.19 18.00
C THR A 100 21.44 2.40 16.74
N GLU A 101 20.57 1.45 16.37
CA GLU A 101 20.73 0.62 15.19
C GLU A 101 19.97 1.22 14.00
N GLU A 102 20.40 0.87 12.80
CA GLU A 102 19.64 1.21 11.60
C GLU A 102 18.32 0.43 11.57
N PRO A 103 17.21 1.08 11.22
CA PRO A 103 15.91 0.41 11.15
C PRO A 103 15.90 -0.61 10.00
N GLU A 104 15.36 -1.80 10.26
CA GLU A 104 14.97 -2.71 9.21
C GLU A 104 13.61 -2.29 8.66
N ILE A 105 13.52 -2.03 7.35
CA ILE A 105 12.31 -1.57 6.67
C ILE A 105 11.92 -2.61 5.62
N ILE A 106 10.72 -3.17 5.73
CA ILE A 106 10.20 -4.17 4.81
C ILE A 106 8.86 -3.67 4.23
N VAL A 107 8.81 -3.44 2.93
CA VAL A 107 7.55 -3.15 2.24
C VAL A 107 6.67 -4.40 2.24
N GLN A 108 5.47 -4.27 2.80
CA GLN A 108 4.51 -5.36 2.92
C GLN A 108 3.45 -5.34 1.82
N ASN A 109 3.06 -4.15 1.37
CA ASN A 109 2.05 -3.99 0.34
C ASN A 109 2.18 -2.64 -0.37
N ILE A 110 1.98 -2.66 -1.69
CA ILE A 110 1.80 -1.48 -2.53
C ILE A 110 0.42 -1.55 -3.13
N VAL A 111 -0.33 -0.45 -3.03
CA VAL A 111 -1.59 -0.23 -3.74
C VAL A 111 -1.35 0.81 -4.81
N ALA A 112 -1.69 0.47 -6.05
CA ALA A 112 -1.57 1.36 -7.19
C ALA A 112 -2.87 1.40 -8.00
N SER A 113 -3.16 2.53 -8.61
CA SER A 113 -4.19 2.67 -9.65
C SER A 113 -3.54 2.81 -11.02
N GLY A 114 -4.29 2.50 -12.06
CA GLY A 114 -3.87 2.64 -13.44
C GLY A 114 -5.05 2.54 -14.40
N HIS A 115 -4.76 2.50 -15.71
CA HIS A 115 -5.78 2.34 -16.74
C HIS A 115 -5.19 1.67 -17.99
N PHE A 116 -6.03 1.00 -18.76
CA PHE A 116 -5.65 0.39 -20.04
C PHE A 116 -5.93 1.33 -21.23
N ASN A 117 -5.33 2.53 -21.20
CA ASN A 117 -5.41 3.53 -22.29
C ASN A 117 -6.83 3.81 -22.79
N HIS A 118 -7.79 3.94 -21.87
CA HIS A 118 -9.20 4.18 -22.14
C HIS A 118 -9.91 3.08 -22.95
N ARG A 119 -9.32 1.90 -23.08
CA ARG A 119 -10.02 0.74 -23.64
C ARG A 119 -11.01 0.22 -22.59
N THR A 120 -12.24 0.00 -23.00
CA THR A 120 -13.25 -0.62 -22.14
C THR A 120 -13.05 -2.13 -22.10
N ILE A 121 -13.44 -2.75 -20.99
CA ILE A 121 -13.29 -4.18 -20.75
C ILE A 121 -14.67 -4.81 -20.68
N ASN A 122 -14.89 -5.87 -21.44
CA ASN A 122 -16.01 -6.76 -21.26
C ASN A 122 -15.74 -7.68 -20.06
N LEU A 123 -16.22 -7.27 -18.86
CA LEU A 123 -15.96 -7.99 -17.62
C LEU A 123 -16.63 -9.37 -17.58
N GLU A 124 -17.77 -9.55 -18.26
CA GLU A 124 -18.44 -10.85 -18.36
C GLU A 124 -17.59 -11.84 -19.17
N LEU A 125 -17.08 -11.41 -20.31
CA LEU A 125 -16.17 -12.22 -21.13
C LEU A 125 -14.86 -12.50 -20.37
N ALA A 126 -14.28 -11.50 -19.72
CA ALA A 126 -13.07 -11.67 -18.92
C ALA A 126 -13.27 -12.71 -17.80
N ALA A 127 -14.42 -12.66 -17.11
CA ALA A 127 -14.73 -13.62 -16.04
C ALA A 127 -14.86 -15.07 -16.51
N LEU A 128 -15.23 -15.28 -17.77
CA LEU A 128 -15.34 -16.64 -18.35
C LEU A 128 -13.95 -17.28 -18.64
N TRP A 129 -12.96 -16.46 -18.95
CA TRP A 129 -11.65 -16.94 -19.44
C TRP A 129 -10.50 -16.74 -18.44
N LEU A 130 -10.61 -15.78 -17.51
CA LEU A 130 -9.58 -15.56 -16.51
C LEU A 130 -9.70 -16.56 -15.37
N GLU A 131 -8.74 -17.45 -15.26
CA GLU A 131 -8.62 -18.32 -14.09
C GLU A 131 -8.44 -17.48 -12.81
N HIS A 132 -9.00 -17.93 -11.69
CA HIS A 132 -8.94 -17.23 -10.40
C HIS A 132 -9.54 -15.82 -10.39
N SER A 133 -10.54 -15.58 -11.26
CA SER A 133 -11.33 -14.35 -11.26
C SER A 133 -12.67 -14.54 -10.54
N MET A 134 -13.22 -13.42 -10.06
CA MET A 134 -14.55 -13.33 -9.46
C MET A 134 -15.23 -12.06 -9.96
N TYR A 135 -16.45 -12.19 -10.51
CA TYR A 135 -17.24 -11.06 -10.96
C TYR A 135 -18.69 -11.22 -10.52
N GLU A 136 -19.11 -10.39 -9.59
CA GLU A 136 -20.47 -10.37 -9.01
C GLU A 136 -20.99 -8.92 -9.05
N PRO A 137 -21.49 -8.45 -10.21
CA PRO A 137 -21.84 -7.04 -10.42
C PRO A 137 -22.92 -6.50 -9.47
N GLU A 138 -23.76 -7.37 -8.94
CA GLU A 138 -24.78 -7.00 -7.94
C GLU A 138 -24.18 -6.63 -6.57
N GLN A 139 -22.96 -7.12 -6.26
CA GLN A 139 -22.27 -6.85 -5.01
C GLN A 139 -21.14 -5.83 -5.18
N PHE A 140 -20.38 -5.95 -6.28
CA PHE A 140 -19.24 -5.09 -6.55
C PHE A 140 -19.04 -4.90 -8.06
N PRO A 141 -18.91 -3.65 -8.56
CA PRO A 141 -18.92 -3.37 -10.00
C PRO A 141 -17.62 -3.74 -10.72
N GLY A 142 -16.62 -4.22 -10.01
CA GLY A 142 -15.32 -4.61 -10.57
C GLY A 142 -15.12 -6.11 -10.57
N LEU A 143 -14.33 -6.61 -11.53
CA LEU A 143 -13.86 -7.98 -11.55
C LEU A 143 -12.59 -8.09 -10.67
N ILE A 144 -12.57 -9.03 -9.74
CA ILE A 144 -11.41 -9.34 -8.89
C ILE A 144 -10.61 -10.42 -9.61
N TYR A 145 -9.37 -10.12 -10.00
CA TYR A 145 -8.45 -11.05 -10.64
C TYR A 145 -7.22 -11.29 -9.79
N ARG A 146 -6.93 -12.57 -9.48
CA ARG A 146 -5.80 -12.97 -8.64
C ARG A 146 -4.71 -13.57 -9.50
N LEU A 147 -3.56 -12.89 -9.56
CA LEU A 147 -2.36 -13.41 -10.22
C LEU A 147 -1.52 -14.25 -9.26
N ALA A 148 -0.99 -15.35 -9.78
CA ALA A 148 -0.02 -16.18 -9.04
C ALA A 148 1.39 -15.56 -9.11
N GLU A 149 1.77 -15.00 -10.27
CA GLU A 149 3.09 -14.41 -10.51
C GLU A 149 2.99 -13.14 -11.38
N PRO A 150 3.36 -11.99 -10.81
CA PRO A 150 3.63 -11.73 -9.41
C PRO A 150 2.37 -11.92 -8.56
N LYS A 151 2.53 -12.39 -7.31
CA LYS A 151 1.41 -12.62 -6.38
C LYS A 151 0.70 -11.30 -6.04
N THR A 152 -0.33 -10.96 -6.81
CA THR A 152 -1.07 -9.70 -6.72
C THR A 152 -2.55 -9.93 -6.97
N VAL A 153 -3.35 -8.93 -6.62
CA VAL A 153 -4.78 -8.89 -6.93
C VAL A 153 -5.06 -7.61 -7.72
N LEU A 154 -5.73 -7.74 -8.85
CA LEU A 154 -6.22 -6.60 -9.62
C LEU A 154 -7.74 -6.51 -9.49
N LEU A 155 -8.22 -5.30 -9.28
CA LEU A 155 -9.62 -4.93 -9.45
C LEU A 155 -9.73 -4.28 -10.83
N LEU A 156 -10.50 -4.88 -11.73
CA LEU A 156 -10.69 -4.42 -13.11
C LEU A 156 -12.08 -3.84 -13.25
N PHE A 157 -12.19 -2.66 -13.84
CA PHE A 157 -13.46 -1.99 -14.07
C PHE A 157 -13.74 -1.91 -15.57
N GLN A 158 -15.04 -1.92 -15.93
CA GLN A 158 -15.48 -1.82 -17.32
C GLN A 158 -14.86 -0.63 -18.06
N SER A 159 -14.63 0.49 -17.38
CA SER A 159 -13.98 1.68 -17.93
C SER A 159 -12.52 1.50 -18.33
N GLY A 160 -11.92 0.33 -18.08
CA GLY A 160 -10.48 0.08 -18.26
C GLY A 160 -9.62 0.59 -17.12
N ASN A 161 -10.20 1.22 -16.10
CA ASN A 161 -9.49 1.55 -14.87
C ASN A 161 -9.18 0.29 -14.07
N LEU A 162 -8.10 0.34 -13.31
CA LEU A 162 -7.68 -0.76 -12.45
C LEU A 162 -7.11 -0.30 -11.11
N VAL A 163 -7.15 -1.19 -10.14
CA VAL A 163 -6.40 -1.08 -8.88
C VAL A 163 -5.61 -2.38 -8.70
N CYS A 164 -4.31 -2.25 -8.45
CA CYS A 164 -3.40 -3.36 -8.14
C CYS A 164 -3.02 -3.31 -6.67
N THR A 165 -3.07 -4.45 -5.98
CA THR A 165 -2.63 -4.61 -4.59
C THR A 165 -1.90 -5.93 -4.38
N GLY A 166 -1.15 -6.06 -3.29
CA GLY A 166 -0.39 -7.27 -2.96
C GLY A 166 1.07 -7.26 -3.43
N ALA A 167 1.45 -6.32 -4.29
CA ALA A 167 2.82 -6.15 -4.71
C ALA A 167 3.71 -5.62 -3.56
N LYS A 168 4.99 -5.97 -3.59
CA LYS A 168 6.00 -5.48 -2.64
C LYS A 168 7.01 -4.55 -3.30
N THR A 169 7.02 -4.49 -4.63
CA THR A 169 7.87 -3.59 -5.42
C THR A 169 7.05 -2.92 -6.51
N GLU A 170 7.48 -1.74 -6.96
CA GLU A 170 6.84 -1.05 -8.08
C GLU A 170 6.95 -1.85 -9.39
N GLU A 171 8.03 -2.60 -9.55
CA GLU A 171 8.21 -3.48 -10.70
C GLU A 171 7.17 -4.61 -10.72
N GLN A 172 6.85 -5.21 -9.57
CA GLN A 172 5.77 -6.20 -9.48
C GLN A 172 4.41 -5.61 -9.86
N VAL A 173 4.14 -4.34 -9.51
CA VAL A 173 2.92 -3.65 -9.95
C VAL A 173 2.89 -3.55 -11.48
N ARG A 174 3.97 -3.08 -12.11
CA ARG A 174 4.07 -2.95 -13.57
C ARG A 174 3.89 -4.28 -14.28
N GLN A 175 4.60 -5.30 -13.81
CA GLN A 175 4.51 -6.65 -14.37
C GLN A 175 3.10 -7.23 -14.26
N ALA A 176 2.43 -7.04 -13.11
CA ALA A 176 1.06 -7.49 -12.90
C ALA A 176 0.08 -6.82 -13.89
N VAL A 177 0.21 -5.50 -14.08
CA VAL A 177 -0.63 -4.74 -15.01
C VAL A 177 -0.37 -5.15 -16.45
N GLU A 178 0.90 -5.30 -16.84
CA GLU A 178 1.29 -5.72 -18.20
C GLU A 178 0.82 -7.15 -18.50
N ASN A 179 1.02 -8.09 -17.59
CA ASN A 179 0.53 -9.47 -17.74
C ASN A 179 -0.99 -9.50 -17.91
N THR A 180 -1.72 -8.72 -17.09
CA THR A 180 -3.18 -8.65 -17.18
C THR A 180 -3.63 -8.04 -18.49
N TYR A 181 -2.98 -6.97 -18.97
CA TYR A 181 -3.28 -6.38 -20.26
C TYR A 181 -3.13 -7.41 -21.41
N ASN A 182 -2.00 -8.11 -21.45
CA ASN A 182 -1.72 -9.11 -22.49
C ASN A 182 -2.76 -10.25 -22.46
N THR A 183 -3.11 -10.74 -21.28
CA THR A 183 -4.14 -11.79 -21.13
C THR A 183 -5.51 -11.31 -21.61
N LEU A 184 -5.92 -10.08 -21.24
CA LEU A 184 -7.19 -9.50 -21.71
C LEU A 184 -7.21 -9.29 -23.23
N ASP A 185 -6.08 -8.92 -23.83
CA ASP A 185 -5.95 -8.76 -25.27
C ASP A 185 -6.02 -10.11 -26.01
N GLU A 186 -5.35 -11.14 -25.51
CA GLU A 186 -5.37 -12.51 -26.04
C GLU A 186 -6.78 -13.11 -26.06
N ILE A 187 -7.57 -12.88 -25.02
CA ILE A 187 -8.97 -13.37 -24.95
C ILE A 187 -9.98 -12.44 -25.64
N ASN A 188 -9.52 -11.37 -26.30
CA ASN A 188 -10.35 -10.34 -26.93
C ASN A 188 -11.39 -9.71 -25.96
N ALA A 189 -11.03 -9.50 -24.70
CA ALA A 189 -11.89 -8.91 -23.68
C ALA A 189 -11.96 -7.38 -23.74
N PHE A 190 -11.18 -6.73 -24.60
CA PHE A 190 -11.30 -5.29 -24.80
C PHE A 190 -12.34 -5.00 -25.89
N ASP A 191 -13.28 -4.10 -25.58
CA ASP A 191 -14.20 -3.54 -26.56
C ASP A 191 -13.49 -2.47 -27.42
N PHE A 192 -13.89 -2.39 -28.68
CA PHE A 192 -13.34 -1.45 -29.65
C PHE A 192 -14.10 -0.13 -29.66
#